data_fb7350d21a32ab7eae697fc04b56138c
#
_entry.id   fb7350d21a32ab7eae697fc04b56138c
#
_cell.length_a   1.000
_cell.length_b   1.000
_cell.length_c   1.000
_cell.angle_alpha   90.00
_cell.angle_beta   90.00
_cell.angle_gamma   90.00
#
_symmetry.space_group_name_H-M   'P 1'
#
loop_
_entity.id
_entity.type
_entity.pdbx_description
1 polymer ?
#
loop_
_entity_poly.entity_id
_entity_poly.type
_entity_poly.pdbx_seq_one_letter_code
_entity_poly.pdbx_strand_id
1 'polypeptide(L)'
;LVPQVLTCQVEEMISISRELQELGYTQINLNLGCPSGTVAAKGKGSGFLGDPIKLDRFFEVYFENSDMPLSIKTRVGVEDLEEFEQLLAIYKKYPFCEVIIHPRLGKEFYRGMVHRDLFSEAVKVLPQPVCYNGDIFTTGDFQTVSGENPECERYMLGRGLLWNPQLAEEIVSGSMTEFDLVRFGQFHDEIVSGYREYISGDRNVLFRMKELWGYWKDLFPDDKKHFKKIRKASTLMEYGQEVRMLFEDTKA
;
A
#
# COMPACT_ATOMS: atom_id res chain seq x y z
N LEU A 1 9.65 1.09 10.68
CA LEU A 1 8.67 0.09 10.23
C LEU A 1 7.46 0.11 11.15
N VAL A 2 6.23 0.12 10.59
CA VAL A 2 4.97 0.03 11.35
C VAL A 2 4.30 -1.29 11.00
N PRO A 3 4.16 -2.23 11.94
CA PRO A 3 3.42 -3.48 11.71
C PRO A 3 1.96 -3.20 11.42
N GLN A 4 1.38 -3.91 10.45
CA GLN A 4 -0.04 -3.80 10.12
C GLN A 4 -0.77 -5.10 10.43
N VAL A 5 -1.88 -5.00 11.15
CA VAL A 5 -2.73 -6.13 11.55
C VAL A 5 -4.05 -6.11 10.78
N LEU A 6 -4.52 -7.28 10.39
CA LEU A 6 -5.78 -7.50 9.69
C LEU A 6 -6.73 -8.33 10.57
N THR A 7 -7.49 -7.67 11.40
CA THR A 7 -8.45 -8.30 12.31
C THR A 7 -9.73 -7.49 12.45
N CYS A 8 -10.78 -8.11 12.96
CA CYS A 8 -12.02 -7.48 13.45
C CYS A 8 -12.35 -7.93 14.90
N GLN A 9 -11.36 -8.52 15.58
CA GLN A 9 -11.45 -8.94 16.99
C GLN A 9 -10.53 -8.06 17.82
N VAL A 10 -11.10 -7.34 18.78
CA VAL A 10 -10.34 -6.37 19.58
C VAL A 10 -9.36 -7.05 20.53
N GLU A 11 -9.72 -8.21 21.07
CA GLU A 11 -8.86 -9.01 21.96
C GLU A 11 -7.59 -9.48 21.22
N GLU A 12 -7.75 -9.91 19.94
CA GLU A 12 -6.62 -10.27 19.07
C GLU A 12 -5.71 -9.05 18.84
N MET A 13 -6.30 -7.88 18.56
CA MET A 13 -5.55 -6.64 18.35
C MET A 13 -4.75 -6.23 19.59
N ILE A 14 -5.36 -6.29 20.79
CA ILE A 14 -4.72 -5.95 22.05
C ILE A 14 -3.56 -6.92 22.36
N SER A 15 -3.78 -8.24 22.16
CA SER A 15 -2.74 -9.23 22.36
C SER A 15 -1.53 -8.99 21.45
N ILE A 16 -1.77 -8.79 20.15
CA ILE A 16 -0.71 -8.50 19.18
C ILE A 16 0.01 -7.18 19.50
N SER A 17 -0.72 -6.16 19.96
CA SER A 17 -0.12 -4.88 20.35
C SER A 17 0.90 -5.06 21.49
N ARG A 18 0.61 -5.88 22.49
CA ARG A 18 1.53 -6.18 23.60
C ARG A 18 2.77 -6.92 23.12
N GLU A 19 2.59 -7.96 22.29
CA GLU A 19 3.71 -8.72 21.72
C GLU A 19 4.63 -7.83 20.87
N LEU A 20 4.05 -6.94 20.05
CA LEU A 20 4.82 -6.00 19.24
C LEU A 20 5.56 -4.95 20.08
N GLN A 21 4.96 -4.51 21.18
CA GLN A 21 5.59 -3.61 22.14
C GLN A 21 6.82 -4.25 22.80
N GLU A 22 6.72 -5.53 23.18
CA GLU A 22 7.84 -6.31 23.70
C GLU A 22 8.98 -6.47 22.68
N LEU A 23 8.65 -6.51 21.37
CA LEU A 23 9.61 -6.53 20.27
C LEU A 23 10.19 -5.15 19.93
N GLY A 24 9.80 -4.09 20.64
CA GLY A 24 10.33 -2.73 20.48
C GLY A 24 9.61 -1.88 19.44
N TYR A 25 8.46 -2.31 18.91
CA TYR A 25 7.64 -1.45 18.05
C TYR A 25 6.91 -0.41 18.89
N THR A 26 6.83 0.81 18.36
CA THR A 26 6.22 1.97 19.05
C THR A 26 4.87 2.37 18.50
N GLN A 27 4.40 1.69 17.46
CA GLN A 27 3.14 1.98 16.76
C GLN A 27 2.65 0.73 16.05
N ILE A 28 1.33 0.59 15.94
CA ILE A 28 0.66 -0.47 15.17
C ILE A 28 -0.35 0.15 14.20
N ASN A 29 -0.62 -0.52 13.10
CA ASN A 29 -1.64 -0.11 12.13
C ASN A 29 -2.74 -1.17 12.00
N LEU A 30 -4.00 -0.74 11.97
CA LEU A 30 -5.14 -1.62 11.66
C LEU A 30 -5.52 -1.48 10.18
N ASN A 31 -5.63 -2.61 9.49
CA ASN A 31 -6.10 -2.65 8.10
C ASN A 31 -7.62 -2.67 8.02
N LEU A 32 -8.21 -1.56 7.58
CA LEU A 32 -9.64 -1.38 7.28
C LEU A 32 -9.89 -1.16 5.77
N GLY A 33 -8.90 -1.47 4.92
CA GLY A 33 -8.98 -1.14 3.50
C GLY A 33 -8.87 -2.33 2.54
N CYS A 34 -8.48 -3.52 3.00
CA CYS A 34 -8.33 -4.69 2.12
C CYS A 34 -9.68 -5.12 1.52
N PRO A 35 -9.88 -5.03 0.18
CA PRO A 35 -11.16 -5.33 -0.45
C PRO A 35 -11.26 -6.79 -0.91
N SER A 36 -10.30 -7.64 -0.57
CA SER A 36 -10.32 -9.05 -0.97
C SER A 36 -11.60 -9.72 -0.49
N GLY A 37 -12.32 -10.40 -1.38
CA GLY A 37 -13.59 -11.05 -1.04
C GLY A 37 -13.48 -12.05 0.12
N THR A 38 -12.36 -12.78 0.21
CA THR A 38 -12.11 -13.71 1.31
C THR A 38 -11.83 -13.02 2.64
N VAL A 39 -11.39 -11.77 2.62
CA VAL A 39 -11.14 -10.93 3.80
C VAL A 39 -12.42 -10.20 4.21
N ALA A 40 -13.07 -9.53 3.25
CA ALA A 40 -14.28 -8.74 3.49
C ALA A 40 -15.45 -9.62 3.97
N ALA A 41 -15.62 -10.82 3.39
CA ALA A 41 -16.65 -11.77 3.82
C ALA A 41 -16.51 -12.25 5.29
N LYS A 42 -15.30 -12.09 5.87
CA LYS A 42 -15.05 -12.37 7.31
C LYS A 42 -15.20 -11.12 8.19
N GLY A 43 -15.71 -10.03 7.67
CA GLY A 43 -15.81 -8.74 8.36
C GLY A 43 -14.46 -8.13 8.71
N LYS A 44 -13.38 -8.46 7.95
CA LYS A 44 -12.03 -7.88 8.11
C LYS A 44 -11.73 -6.93 6.94
N GLY A 45 -10.70 -6.10 7.09
CA GLY A 45 -10.34 -5.13 6.05
C GLY A 45 -11.48 -4.18 5.75
N SER A 46 -11.78 -3.94 4.45
CA SER A 46 -12.90 -3.07 4.07
C SER A 46 -14.27 -3.60 4.50
N GLY A 47 -14.44 -4.91 4.68
CA GLY A 47 -15.68 -5.50 5.18
C GLY A 47 -16.03 -5.08 6.62
N PHE A 48 -15.04 -4.66 7.42
CA PHE A 48 -15.28 -4.17 8.77
C PHE A 48 -15.98 -2.80 8.78
N LEU A 49 -15.80 -2.00 7.72
CA LEU A 49 -16.45 -0.70 7.57
C LEU A 49 -17.98 -0.81 7.45
N GLY A 50 -18.50 -1.97 7.00
CA GLY A 50 -19.93 -2.23 6.86
C GLY A 50 -20.67 -2.46 8.18
N ASP A 51 -19.98 -2.48 9.33
CA ASP A 51 -20.58 -2.56 10.67
C ASP A 51 -20.01 -1.43 11.56
N PRO A 52 -20.51 -0.19 11.39
CA PRO A 52 -20.01 0.97 12.12
C PRO A 52 -20.17 0.86 13.65
N ILE A 53 -21.22 0.16 14.12
CA ILE A 53 -21.44 -0.03 15.56
C ILE A 53 -20.35 -0.92 16.15
N LYS A 54 -20.04 -2.02 15.48
CA LYS A 54 -18.97 -2.92 15.90
C LYS A 54 -17.59 -2.27 15.78
N LEU A 55 -17.38 -1.45 14.75
CA LEU A 55 -16.15 -0.70 14.54
C LEU A 55 -15.92 0.33 15.65
N ASP A 56 -16.95 1.09 16.02
CA ASP A 56 -16.91 2.07 17.11
C ASP A 56 -16.57 1.37 18.44
N ARG A 57 -17.27 0.27 18.75
CA ARG A 57 -16.99 -0.52 19.96
C ARG A 57 -15.60 -1.13 19.98
N PHE A 58 -15.09 -1.55 18.83
CA PHE A 58 -13.70 -2.05 18.70
C PHE A 58 -12.69 -1.00 19.13
N PHE A 59 -12.84 0.24 18.66
CA PHE A 59 -11.92 1.33 19.02
C PHE A 59 -12.07 1.73 20.49
N GLU A 60 -13.28 1.82 21.00
CA GLU A 60 -13.53 2.10 22.43
C GLU A 60 -12.76 1.12 23.31
N VAL A 61 -12.96 -0.18 23.10
CA VAL A 61 -12.29 -1.23 23.88
C VAL A 61 -10.78 -1.22 23.68
N TYR A 62 -10.30 -0.97 22.46
CA TYR A 62 -8.86 -0.90 22.19
C TYR A 62 -8.20 0.22 23.01
N PHE A 63 -8.72 1.43 22.92
CA PHE A 63 -8.13 2.59 23.59
C PHE A 63 -8.32 2.59 25.12
N GLU A 64 -9.27 1.81 25.63
CA GLU A 64 -9.38 1.56 27.08
C GLU A 64 -8.36 0.55 27.60
N ASN A 65 -7.83 -0.35 26.75
CA ASN A 65 -7.04 -1.52 27.18
C ASN A 65 -5.64 -1.61 26.55
N SER A 66 -5.24 -0.62 25.76
CA SER A 66 -3.92 -0.58 25.10
C SER A 66 -3.39 0.85 25.03
N ASP A 67 -2.14 1.04 25.50
CA ASP A 67 -1.41 2.30 25.39
C ASP A 67 -0.60 2.39 24.08
N MET A 68 -0.59 1.34 23.25
CA MET A 68 0.16 1.35 22.01
C MET A 68 -0.51 2.28 20.97
N PRO A 69 0.20 3.29 20.45
CA PRO A 69 -0.31 4.20 19.42
C PRO A 69 -0.86 3.43 18.22
N LEU A 70 -2.13 3.69 17.88
CA LEU A 70 -2.84 3.07 16.78
C LEU A 70 -2.99 4.03 15.61
N SER A 71 -2.56 3.60 14.44
CA SER A 71 -2.96 4.19 13.15
C SER A 71 -3.94 3.26 12.42
N ILE A 72 -4.73 3.81 11.53
CA ILE A 72 -5.64 3.02 10.68
C ILE A 72 -5.34 3.27 9.21
N LYS A 73 -5.48 2.21 8.38
CA LYS A 73 -5.53 2.36 6.93
C LYS A 73 -6.89 1.94 6.42
N THR A 74 -7.66 2.90 5.92
CA THR A 74 -9.08 2.74 5.60
C THR A 74 -9.41 3.05 4.14
N ARG A 75 -10.64 2.71 3.75
CA ARG A 75 -11.37 3.21 2.57
C ARG A 75 -12.49 4.15 3.02
N VAL A 76 -13.22 4.72 2.06
CA VAL A 76 -14.32 5.65 2.31
C VAL A 76 -15.68 4.96 2.53
N GLY A 77 -15.70 3.65 2.54
CA GLY A 77 -16.89 2.83 2.74
C GLY A 77 -16.77 1.49 2.01
N VAL A 78 -17.84 0.72 2.02
CA VAL A 78 -17.94 -0.59 1.35
C VAL A 78 -18.76 -0.46 0.06
N GLU A 79 -20.00 0.01 0.15
CA GLU A 79 -20.97 0.05 -0.93
C GLU A 79 -21.31 1.46 -1.39
N ASP A 80 -21.45 2.44 -0.46
CA ASP A 80 -21.91 3.78 -0.75
C ASP A 80 -20.98 4.86 -0.15
N LEU A 81 -20.85 5.98 -0.88
CA LEU A 81 -19.99 7.09 -0.45
C LEU A 81 -20.53 7.80 0.78
N GLU A 82 -21.84 7.75 1.01
CA GLU A 82 -22.50 8.31 2.20
C GLU A 82 -22.06 7.63 3.51
N GLU A 83 -21.58 6.39 3.44
CA GLU A 83 -21.01 5.67 4.58
C GLU A 83 -19.84 6.43 5.21
N PHE A 84 -19.13 7.24 4.41
CA PHE A 84 -17.92 7.93 4.87
C PHE A 84 -18.17 8.96 5.95
N GLU A 85 -19.30 9.67 5.92
CA GLU A 85 -19.67 10.63 6.96
C GLU A 85 -19.77 9.95 8.34
N GLN A 86 -20.38 8.77 8.39
CA GLN A 86 -20.48 7.98 9.62
C GLN A 86 -19.10 7.48 10.09
N LEU A 87 -18.25 7.04 9.16
CA LEU A 87 -16.89 6.61 9.49
C LEU A 87 -16.04 7.77 10.03
N LEU A 88 -16.13 8.96 9.43
CA LEU A 88 -15.46 10.16 9.93
C LEU A 88 -15.93 10.54 11.33
N ALA A 89 -17.24 10.42 11.61
CA ALA A 89 -17.80 10.68 12.94
C ALA A 89 -17.22 9.71 13.99
N ILE A 90 -16.97 8.45 13.63
CA ILE A 90 -16.30 7.48 14.50
C ILE A 90 -14.83 7.85 14.68
N TYR A 91 -14.08 8.10 13.59
CA TYR A 91 -12.65 8.36 13.67
C TYR A 91 -12.31 9.60 14.51
N LYS A 92 -13.17 10.62 14.51
CA LYS A 92 -12.99 11.83 15.35
C LYS A 92 -12.97 11.55 16.86
N LYS A 93 -13.59 10.47 17.32
CA LYS A 93 -13.72 10.16 18.75
C LYS A 93 -12.43 9.66 19.38
N TYR A 94 -11.52 9.09 18.58
CA TYR A 94 -10.38 8.32 19.08
C TYR A 94 -9.04 8.97 18.73
N PRO A 95 -8.02 8.85 19.60
CA PRO A 95 -6.73 9.49 19.41
C PRO A 95 -5.80 8.68 18.48
N PHE A 96 -6.23 8.44 17.26
CA PHE A 96 -5.35 7.81 16.27
C PHE A 96 -4.10 8.65 16.03
N CYS A 97 -2.91 8.00 15.96
CA CYS A 97 -1.68 8.69 15.61
C CYS A 97 -1.58 9.03 14.12
N GLU A 98 -2.38 8.37 13.26
CA GLU A 98 -2.52 8.65 11.82
C GLU A 98 -3.75 7.95 11.24
N VAL A 99 -4.43 8.62 10.30
CA VAL A 99 -5.50 8.03 9.48
C VAL A 99 -5.09 8.04 8.01
N ILE A 100 -4.78 6.86 7.47
CA ILE A 100 -4.38 6.69 6.06
C ILE A 100 -5.63 6.35 5.26
N ILE A 101 -6.01 7.21 4.31
CA ILE A 101 -7.25 7.09 3.56
C ILE A 101 -6.96 6.76 2.10
N HIS A 102 -7.50 5.63 1.64
CA HIS A 102 -7.64 5.33 0.21
C HIS A 102 -9.07 5.69 -0.21
N PRO A 103 -9.29 6.83 -0.89
CA PRO A 103 -10.64 7.33 -1.15
C PRO A 103 -11.30 6.59 -2.33
N ARG A 104 -11.56 5.35 -2.11
CA ARG A 104 -12.35 4.41 -2.92
C ARG A 104 -13.20 3.55 -2.01
N LEU A 105 -14.37 3.07 -2.51
CA LEU A 105 -15.20 2.06 -1.84
C LEU A 105 -14.56 0.67 -1.87
N GLY A 106 -14.97 -0.20 -0.96
CA GLY A 106 -14.57 -1.61 -0.93
C GLY A 106 -14.86 -2.31 -2.26
N LYS A 107 -16.07 -2.14 -2.80
CA LYS A 107 -16.53 -2.74 -4.06
C LYS A 107 -15.78 -2.30 -5.31
N GLU A 108 -15.13 -1.13 -5.28
CA GLU A 108 -14.38 -0.59 -6.42
C GLU A 108 -13.01 -1.26 -6.57
N PHE A 109 -12.49 -1.91 -5.55
CA PHE A 109 -11.14 -2.50 -5.54
C PHE A 109 -10.07 -1.45 -5.89
N TYR A 110 -9.57 -1.49 -7.12
CA TYR A 110 -8.58 -0.57 -7.71
C TYR A 110 -9.06 -0.01 -9.05
N ARG A 111 -10.36 -0.07 -9.30
CA ARG A 111 -11.00 0.38 -10.55
C ARG A 111 -11.78 1.67 -10.27
N GLY A 112 -12.16 2.36 -11.34
CA GLY A 112 -12.91 3.61 -11.22
C GLY A 112 -12.07 4.79 -10.74
N MET A 113 -12.71 5.90 -10.49
CA MET A 113 -12.08 7.13 -10.03
C MET A 113 -11.75 7.06 -8.53
N VAL A 114 -10.75 7.82 -8.13
CA VAL A 114 -10.45 8.10 -6.73
C VAL A 114 -11.32 9.30 -6.31
N HIS A 115 -12.10 9.15 -5.24
CA HIS A 115 -12.99 10.20 -4.71
C HIS A 115 -12.20 11.20 -3.86
N ARG A 116 -11.39 12.05 -4.52
CA ARG A 116 -10.47 12.97 -3.85
C ARG A 116 -11.17 14.06 -3.05
N ASP A 117 -12.39 14.41 -3.43
CA ASP A 117 -13.29 15.30 -2.69
C ASP A 117 -13.56 14.82 -1.26
N LEU A 118 -13.82 13.51 -1.08
CA LEU A 118 -14.00 12.91 0.25
C LEU A 118 -12.70 12.93 1.07
N PHE A 119 -11.54 12.76 0.41
CA PHE A 119 -10.27 12.92 1.11
C PHE A 119 -10.09 14.37 1.58
N SER A 120 -10.39 15.35 0.74
CA SER A 120 -10.32 16.78 1.09
C SER A 120 -11.28 17.14 2.23
N GLU A 121 -12.43 16.47 2.33
CA GLU A 121 -13.32 16.58 3.47
C GLU A 121 -12.68 16.03 4.75
N ALA A 122 -12.10 14.83 4.67
CA ALA A 122 -11.43 14.21 5.82
C ALA A 122 -10.29 15.07 6.38
N VAL A 123 -9.47 15.68 5.53
CA VAL A 123 -8.39 16.60 5.94
C VAL A 123 -8.92 17.77 6.76
N LYS A 124 -10.09 18.31 6.40
CA LYS A 124 -10.70 19.46 7.09
C LYS A 124 -11.34 19.09 8.43
N VAL A 125 -11.82 17.86 8.58
CA VAL A 125 -12.68 17.49 9.73
C VAL A 125 -11.98 16.60 10.75
N LEU A 126 -10.94 15.85 10.37
CA LEU A 126 -10.21 14.99 11.30
C LEU A 126 -9.15 15.79 12.07
N PRO A 127 -9.11 15.69 13.41
CA PRO A 127 -8.08 16.34 14.21
C PRO A 127 -6.73 15.62 14.18
N GLN A 128 -6.70 14.36 13.70
CA GLN A 128 -5.51 13.54 13.61
C GLN A 128 -4.75 13.82 12.30
N PRO A 129 -3.44 13.53 12.22
CA PRO A 129 -2.71 13.54 10.96
C PRO A 129 -3.36 12.60 9.92
N VAL A 130 -3.65 13.15 8.74
CA VAL A 130 -4.24 12.40 7.63
C VAL A 130 -3.18 12.12 6.58
N CYS A 131 -3.15 10.89 6.05
CA CYS A 131 -2.25 10.47 5.00
C CYS A 131 -3.06 10.06 3.75
N TYR A 132 -2.75 10.65 2.61
CA TYR A 132 -3.37 10.27 1.34
C TYR A 132 -2.78 8.96 0.81
N ASN A 133 -3.62 8.07 0.32
CA ASN A 133 -3.21 6.89 -0.43
C ASN A 133 -4.15 6.65 -1.62
N GLY A 134 -3.67 6.70 -2.84
CA GLY A 134 -4.47 6.44 -4.03
C GLY A 134 -3.80 6.97 -5.30
N ASP A 135 -3.61 6.09 -6.29
CA ASP A 135 -3.23 6.38 -7.67
C ASP A 135 -2.22 7.53 -7.90
N ILE A 136 -1.14 7.53 -7.11
CA ILE A 136 0.05 8.34 -7.40
C ILE A 136 1.04 7.43 -8.12
N PHE A 137 1.15 7.60 -9.44
CA PHE A 137 2.06 6.86 -10.31
C PHE A 137 3.15 7.73 -10.90
N THR A 138 2.93 9.06 -10.93
CA THR A 138 3.84 10.05 -11.47
C THR A 138 3.99 11.22 -10.52
N THR A 139 5.02 12.04 -10.73
CA THR A 139 5.19 13.34 -10.04
C THR A 139 4.02 14.28 -10.32
N GLY A 140 3.43 14.22 -11.53
CA GLY A 140 2.24 15.00 -11.90
C GLY A 140 1.00 14.61 -11.11
N ASP A 141 0.80 13.30 -10.86
CA ASP A 141 -0.30 12.84 -9.99
C ASP A 141 -0.11 13.38 -8.57
N PHE A 142 1.12 13.31 -8.05
CA PHE A 142 1.44 13.87 -6.74
C PHE A 142 1.18 15.37 -6.66
N GLN A 143 1.63 16.15 -7.65
CA GLN A 143 1.41 17.59 -7.71
C GLN A 143 -0.09 17.93 -7.73
N THR A 144 -0.88 17.16 -8.47
CA THR A 144 -2.34 17.34 -8.50
C THR A 144 -2.95 17.13 -7.12
N VAL A 145 -2.66 15.99 -6.48
CA VAL A 145 -3.25 15.66 -5.17
C VAL A 145 -2.77 16.62 -4.07
N SER A 146 -1.48 16.98 -4.06
CA SER A 146 -0.93 17.90 -3.07
C SER A 146 -1.43 19.33 -3.26
N GLY A 147 -1.65 19.75 -4.51
CA GLY A 147 -2.24 21.05 -4.82
C GLY A 147 -3.71 21.16 -4.40
N GLU A 148 -4.48 20.07 -4.47
CA GLU A 148 -5.87 20.03 -3.99
C GLU A 148 -5.98 20.06 -2.45
N ASN A 149 -4.93 19.61 -1.74
CA ASN A 149 -4.92 19.48 -0.28
C ASN A 149 -3.58 19.98 0.32
N PRO A 150 -3.31 21.29 0.30
CA PRO A 150 -2.03 21.84 0.74
C PRO A 150 -1.75 21.64 2.24
N GLU A 151 -2.76 21.36 3.05
CA GLU A 151 -2.60 21.03 4.46
C GLU A 151 -2.18 19.56 4.69
N CYS A 152 -2.27 18.69 3.67
CA CYS A 152 -1.86 17.30 3.78
C CYS A 152 -0.34 17.17 3.56
N GLU A 153 0.36 16.73 4.60
CA GLU A 153 1.81 16.57 4.57
C GLU A 153 2.26 15.12 4.31
N ARG A 154 1.33 14.15 4.28
CA ARG A 154 1.64 12.73 4.26
C ARG A 154 0.99 12.02 3.10
N TYR A 155 1.80 11.27 2.36
CA TYR A 155 1.38 10.51 1.17
C TYR A 155 1.94 9.10 1.22
N MET A 156 1.06 8.10 1.11
CA MET A 156 1.44 6.70 1.04
C MET A 156 1.45 6.24 -0.42
N LEU A 157 2.63 5.97 -0.94
CA LEU A 157 2.79 5.38 -2.27
C LEU A 157 2.65 3.85 -2.17
N GLY A 158 1.94 3.27 -3.12
CA GLY A 158 1.78 1.81 -3.24
C GLY A 158 2.26 1.33 -4.59
N ARG A 159 1.33 1.03 -5.49
CA ARG A 159 1.61 0.53 -6.84
C ARG A 159 2.53 1.43 -7.66
N GLY A 160 2.50 2.75 -7.43
CA GLY A 160 3.41 3.69 -8.09
C GLY A 160 4.88 3.35 -7.86
N LEU A 161 5.28 2.98 -6.63
CA LEU A 161 6.65 2.54 -6.33
C LEU A 161 7.01 1.18 -6.96
N LEU A 162 6.01 0.30 -7.14
CA LEU A 162 6.24 -0.95 -7.87
C LEU A 162 6.45 -0.68 -9.37
N TRP A 163 5.77 0.32 -9.91
CA TRP A 163 5.89 0.72 -11.32
C TRP A 163 7.16 1.51 -11.59
N ASN A 164 7.43 2.51 -10.75
CA ASN A 164 8.64 3.32 -10.79
C ASN A 164 9.31 3.34 -9.40
N PRO A 165 10.35 2.52 -9.15
CA PRO A 165 11.06 2.52 -7.88
C PRO A 165 11.70 3.86 -7.49
N GLN A 166 11.93 4.76 -8.46
CA GLN A 166 12.51 6.10 -8.24
C GLN A 166 11.44 7.16 -7.92
N LEU A 167 10.14 6.84 -8.01
CA LEU A 167 9.05 7.80 -7.87
C LEU A 167 9.12 8.65 -6.59
N ALA A 168 9.49 8.04 -5.45
CA ALA A 168 9.59 8.80 -4.20
C ALA A 168 10.71 9.85 -4.25
N GLU A 169 11.84 9.50 -4.85
CA GLU A 169 12.98 10.41 -5.04
C GLU A 169 12.64 11.55 -6.01
N GLU A 170 11.94 11.23 -7.10
CA GLU A 170 11.44 12.21 -8.06
C GLU A 170 10.46 13.20 -7.45
N ILE A 171 9.55 12.71 -6.59
CA ILE A 171 8.60 13.56 -5.85
C ILE A 171 9.35 14.51 -4.91
N VAL A 172 10.33 14.00 -4.14
CA VAL A 172 11.08 14.80 -3.17
C VAL A 172 12.01 15.81 -3.83
N SER A 173 12.66 15.43 -4.93
CA SER A 173 13.56 16.31 -5.69
C SER A 173 12.81 17.32 -6.56
N GLY A 174 11.54 17.08 -6.86
CA GLY A 174 10.75 17.88 -7.79
C GLY A 174 11.17 17.75 -9.26
N SER A 175 12.02 16.76 -9.58
CA SER A 175 12.56 16.53 -10.94
C SER A 175 12.39 15.08 -11.35
N MET A 176 11.95 14.87 -12.59
CA MET A 176 11.99 13.52 -13.18
C MET A 176 13.45 13.11 -13.42
N THR A 177 13.79 11.90 -13.02
CA THR A 177 15.10 11.31 -13.29
C THR A 177 15.03 10.44 -14.55
N GLU A 178 16.07 10.49 -15.38
CA GLU A 178 16.20 9.48 -16.44
C GLU A 178 16.29 8.08 -15.83
N PHE A 179 15.71 7.11 -16.54
CA PHE A 179 15.76 5.72 -16.10
C PHE A 179 17.20 5.22 -16.08
N ASP A 180 17.72 4.95 -14.89
CA ASP A 180 19.07 4.41 -14.68
C ASP A 180 19.01 2.87 -14.66
N LEU A 181 19.36 2.27 -15.80
CA LEU A 181 19.40 0.81 -15.97
C LEU A 181 20.40 0.13 -15.02
N VAL A 182 21.51 0.78 -14.68
CA VAL A 182 22.52 0.20 -13.78
C VAL A 182 21.97 0.13 -12.36
N ARG A 183 21.39 1.22 -11.89
CA ARG A 183 20.73 1.31 -10.59
C ARG A 183 19.53 0.36 -10.49
N PHE A 184 18.74 0.27 -11.55
CA PHE A 184 17.63 -0.68 -11.60
C PHE A 184 18.11 -2.14 -11.56
N GLY A 185 19.21 -2.47 -12.25
CA GLY A 185 19.81 -3.79 -12.20
C GLY A 185 20.28 -4.18 -10.79
N GLN A 186 20.93 -3.27 -10.07
CA GLN A 186 21.32 -3.46 -8.67
C GLN A 186 20.09 -3.70 -7.77
N PHE A 187 19.08 -2.86 -7.87
CA PHE A 187 17.81 -3.01 -7.15
C PHE A 187 17.12 -4.36 -7.44
N HIS A 188 17.08 -4.78 -8.72
CA HIS A 188 16.54 -6.08 -9.10
C HIS A 188 17.31 -7.23 -8.42
N ASP A 189 18.64 -7.19 -8.44
CA ASP A 189 19.47 -8.26 -7.89
C ASP A 189 19.40 -8.31 -6.35
N GLU A 190 19.26 -7.17 -5.68
CA GLU A 190 19.00 -7.08 -4.25
C GLU A 190 17.67 -7.73 -3.87
N ILE A 191 16.61 -7.49 -4.65
CA ILE A 191 15.30 -8.13 -4.42
C ILE A 191 15.39 -9.65 -4.62
N VAL A 192 16.05 -10.12 -5.68
CA VAL A 192 16.27 -11.56 -5.91
C VAL A 192 17.02 -12.18 -4.74
N SER A 193 18.09 -11.53 -4.28
CA SER A 193 18.89 -11.99 -3.16
C SER A 193 18.09 -12.04 -1.86
N GLY A 194 17.35 -10.96 -1.54
CA GLY A 194 16.48 -10.91 -0.38
C GLY A 194 15.39 -11.98 -0.39
N TYR A 195 14.72 -12.18 -1.52
CA TYR A 195 13.74 -13.26 -1.62
C TYR A 195 14.35 -14.65 -1.44
N ARG A 196 15.58 -14.90 -1.91
CA ARG A 196 16.28 -16.17 -1.68
C ARG A 196 16.65 -16.41 -0.22
N GLU A 197 16.86 -15.34 0.54
CA GLU A 197 17.15 -15.44 1.98
C GLU A 197 15.90 -15.80 2.79
N TYR A 198 14.75 -15.18 2.46
CA TYR A 198 13.53 -15.29 3.28
C TYR A 198 12.47 -16.24 2.74
N ILE A 199 12.53 -16.63 1.47
CA ILE A 199 11.55 -17.51 0.84
C ILE A 199 12.21 -18.82 0.45
N SER A 200 11.69 -19.94 0.98
CA SER A 200 12.19 -21.26 0.61
C SER A 200 11.76 -21.68 -0.79
N GLY A 201 12.74 -22.14 -1.57
CA GLY A 201 12.56 -22.74 -2.89
C GLY A 201 12.55 -21.75 -4.06
N ASP A 202 13.45 -21.98 -5.01
CA ASP A 202 13.66 -21.16 -6.22
C ASP A 202 12.37 -20.89 -7.01
N ARG A 203 11.41 -21.84 -6.99
CA ARG A 203 10.12 -21.68 -7.66
C ARG A 203 9.28 -20.54 -7.06
N ASN A 204 9.31 -20.39 -5.74
CA ASN A 204 8.58 -19.33 -5.06
C ASN A 204 9.21 -17.96 -5.32
N VAL A 205 10.53 -17.88 -5.29
CA VAL A 205 11.28 -16.67 -5.67
C VAL A 205 10.96 -16.28 -7.11
N LEU A 206 11.04 -17.23 -8.05
CA LEU A 206 10.70 -17.00 -9.45
C LEU A 206 9.27 -16.47 -9.63
N PHE A 207 8.31 -17.00 -8.87
CA PHE A 207 6.92 -16.54 -8.94
C PHE A 207 6.80 -15.07 -8.50
N ARG A 208 7.46 -14.68 -7.41
CA ARG A 208 7.48 -13.30 -6.92
C ARG A 208 8.15 -12.35 -7.91
N MET A 209 9.28 -12.74 -8.46
CA MET A 209 9.97 -11.91 -9.44
C MET A 209 9.14 -11.70 -10.71
N LYS A 210 8.44 -12.73 -11.20
CA LYS A 210 7.53 -12.59 -12.34
C LYS A 210 6.33 -11.67 -12.07
N GLU A 211 5.84 -11.63 -10.83
CA GLU A 211 4.81 -10.69 -10.41
C GLU A 211 5.31 -9.24 -10.52
N LEU A 212 6.53 -8.96 -10.04
CA LEU A 212 7.16 -7.64 -10.14
C LEU A 212 7.38 -7.20 -11.59
N TRP A 213 7.79 -8.10 -12.48
CA TRP A 213 7.90 -7.80 -13.91
C TRP A 213 6.57 -7.41 -14.57
N GLY A 214 5.45 -7.75 -13.96
CA GLY A 214 4.14 -7.25 -14.38
C GLY A 214 4.02 -5.73 -14.25
N TYR A 215 4.73 -5.14 -13.29
CA TYR A 215 4.81 -3.69 -13.07
C TYR A 215 5.93 -3.04 -13.87
N TRP A 216 7.12 -3.66 -13.95
CA TRP A 216 8.32 -3.08 -14.55
C TRP A 216 8.35 -3.07 -16.08
N LYS A 217 7.43 -3.79 -16.74
CA LYS A 217 7.38 -3.90 -18.22
C LYS A 217 7.35 -2.52 -18.93
N ASP A 218 6.74 -1.52 -18.29
CA ASP A 218 6.58 -0.20 -18.89
C ASP A 218 7.84 0.67 -18.77
N LEU A 219 8.83 0.23 -17.97
CA LEU A 219 10.17 0.82 -17.94
C LEU A 219 11.01 0.44 -19.18
N PHE A 220 10.57 -0.58 -19.93
CA PHE A 220 11.26 -1.14 -21.10
C PHE A 220 10.28 -1.28 -22.28
N PRO A 221 9.80 -0.19 -22.88
CA PRO A 221 8.66 -0.19 -23.81
C PRO A 221 8.89 -1.01 -25.08
N ASP A 222 10.15 -1.15 -25.52
CA ASP A 222 10.50 -1.81 -26.79
C ASP A 222 10.80 -3.30 -26.66
N ASP A 223 10.84 -3.83 -25.43
CA ASP A 223 11.37 -5.16 -25.13
C ASP A 223 10.32 -6.27 -24.90
N LYS A 224 9.18 -6.20 -25.60
CA LYS A 224 8.08 -7.18 -25.48
C LYS A 224 8.50 -8.64 -25.63
N LYS A 225 9.58 -8.90 -26.39
CA LYS A 225 10.12 -10.25 -26.61
C LYS A 225 10.71 -10.82 -25.33
N HIS A 226 11.51 -10.02 -24.59
CA HIS A 226 12.13 -10.42 -23.33
C HIS A 226 11.08 -10.65 -22.25
N PHE A 227 10.08 -9.78 -22.11
CA PHE A 227 8.99 -10.01 -21.15
C PHE A 227 8.24 -11.31 -21.38
N LYS A 228 7.98 -11.68 -22.64
CA LYS A 228 7.34 -12.95 -22.96
C LYS A 228 8.17 -14.15 -22.48
N LYS A 229 9.49 -14.07 -22.58
CA LYS A 229 10.40 -15.13 -22.14
C LYS A 229 10.57 -15.15 -20.63
N ILE A 230 10.75 -13.98 -19.98
CA ILE A 230 10.75 -13.85 -18.51
C ILE A 230 9.50 -14.47 -17.91
N ARG A 231 8.30 -14.17 -18.45
CA ARG A 231 7.04 -14.77 -17.99
C ARG A 231 6.98 -16.28 -18.17
N LYS A 232 7.62 -16.82 -19.20
CA LYS A 232 7.63 -18.26 -19.51
C LYS A 232 8.73 -19.04 -18.80
N ALA A 233 9.78 -18.37 -18.29
CA ALA A 233 10.87 -19.05 -17.61
C ALA A 233 10.34 -20.01 -16.54
N SER A 234 10.86 -21.21 -16.49
CA SER A 234 10.47 -22.27 -15.56
C SER A 234 11.43 -22.41 -14.38
N THR A 235 12.63 -21.87 -14.52
CA THR A 235 13.69 -21.88 -13.50
C THR A 235 14.26 -20.47 -13.27
N LEU A 236 14.87 -20.23 -12.09
CA LEU A 236 15.58 -18.98 -11.82
C LEU A 236 16.79 -18.77 -12.75
N MET A 237 17.39 -19.85 -13.22
CA MET A 237 18.50 -19.78 -14.19
C MET A 237 18.02 -19.24 -15.53
N GLU A 238 16.96 -19.79 -16.11
CA GLU A 238 16.35 -19.27 -17.35
C GLU A 238 15.90 -17.82 -17.18
N TYR A 239 15.26 -17.50 -16.06
CA TYR A 239 14.84 -16.16 -15.71
C TYR A 239 16.03 -15.18 -15.70
N GLY A 240 17.10 -15.51 -14.98
CA GLY A 240 18.28 -14.64 -14.87
C GLY A 240 19.03 -14.47 -16.19
N GLN A 241 19.00 -15.48 -17.08
CA GLN A 241 19.55 -15.35 -18.43
C GLN A 241 18.76 -14.33 -19.26
N GLU A 242 17.43 -14.43 -19.27
CA GLU A 242 16.60 -13.51 -20.04
C GLU A 242 16.64 -12.07 -19.50
N VAL A 243 16.75 -11.89 -18.18
CA VAL A 243 16.91 -10.56 -17.58
C VAL A 243 18.25 -9.92 -17.99
N ARG A 244 19.35 -10.69 -17.98
CA ARG A 244 20.65 -10.19 -18.45
C ARG A 244 20.61 -9.78 -19.92
N MET A 245 20.00 -10.60 -20.78
CA MET A 245 19.83 -10.28 -22.20
C MET A 245 19.01 -9.01 -22.41
N LEU A 246 17.92 -8.83 -21.63
CA LEU A 246 17.15 -7.59 -21.63
C LEU A 246 18.02 -6.37 -21.30
N PHE A 247 18.83 -6.46 -20.23
CA PHE A 247 19.70 -5.34 -19.82
C PHE A 247 20.84 -5.06 -20.79
N GLU A 248 21.31 -6.07 -21.52
CA GLU A 248 22.32 -5.93 -22.58
C GLU A 248 21.71 -5.23 -23.81
N ASP A 249 20.55 -5.69 -24.26
CA ASP A 249 19.85 -5.11 -25.42
C ASP A 249 19.38 -3.67 -25.16
N THR A 250 18.98 -3.33 -23.92
CA THR A 250 18.59 -1.95 -23.55
C THR A 250 19.77 -0.98 -23.52
N LYS A 251 21.03 -1.46 -23.38
CA LYS A 251 22.25 -0.64 -23.42
C LYS A 251 22.74 -0.34 -24.84
N ALA A 252 22.27 -1.09 -25.83
CA ALA A 252 22.71 -0.99 -27.22
C ALA A 252 21.92 0.07 -27.99
#